data_2cb170564f61cc525fe8dbdff223c7d9
#
_entry.id   2cb170564f61cc525fe8dbdff223c7d9
#
_cell.length_a   1.000
_cell.length_b   1.000
_cell.length_c   1.000
_cell.angle_alpha   90.00
_cell.angle_beta   90.00
_cell.angle_gamma   90.00
#
_symmetry.space_group_name_H-M   'P 1'
#
loop_
_entity.id
_entity.type
_entity.pdbx_description
1 polymer ?
#
loop_
_entity_poly.entity_id
_entity_poly.type
_entity_poly.pdbx_seq_one_letter_code
_entity_poly.pdbx_strand_id
1 'polypeptide(L)'
;MIPILVFQLKGVFLFDSLRFDTLRTQRYYIIPPKDYTFSPGDIVSVRLSGNLPLEYTTVVDYNGRIPIYSPTGKILFEIKISDMIYDSVLIYLNRTIALSLRGYSISLFLVSPSVFPVRFEGEVFGHSEIYVNGLTRLHEILKFVPLKPNSSRDIFEITLNHKRDTVNLLPLYRDGDIYSSPLLKPNSIIKVFPDSSFCWVLFGGISQVNCREGEDVLTVFRRATFADPKVKPIDIKVLRRKFKDKLDVGDTIVPIFGFDSVIVSGYVNKPSSIPYISMATVSYYISQAGGFKDNVVLGKYTVIGLDGKVKKVKGDYVPLPGEVIFVEKSHLRDYLFFASTVLGMAVSLFNTYLILKTR
;
A
#
# COMPACT_ATOMS: atom_id res chain seq x y z
N MET A 1 10.53 2.33 34.40
CA MET A 1 9.19 2.66 33.85
C MET A 1 9.42 3.34 32.51
N ILE A 2 9.41 2.56 31.43
CA ILE A 2 9.67 3.05 30.06
C ILE A 2 8.30 3.19 29.39
N PRO A 3 7.92 4.34 28.84
CA PRO A 3 6.65 4.49 28.16
C PRO A 3 6.69 3.75 26.81
N ILE A 4 5.82 2.77 26.64
CA ILE A 4 5.57 2.11 25.37
C ILE A 4 4.91 3.14 24.45
N LEU A 5 5.64 3.54 23.42
CA LEU A 5 5.13 4.38 22.34
C LEU A 5 4.24 3.51 21.44
N VAL A 6 2.94 3.62 21.60
CA VAL A 6 1.96 2.98 20.72
C VAL A 6 1.92 3.76 19.42
N PHE A 7 2.54 3.24 18.36
CA PHE A 7 2.33 3.75 17.00
C PHE A 7 0.90 3.41 16.56
N GLN A 8 0.06 4.43 16.42
CA GLN A 8 -1.22 4.31 15.72
C GLN A 8 -0.95 4.10 14.23
N LEU A 9 -1.04 2.87 13.77
CA LEU A 9 -1.11 2.50 12.35
C LEU A 9 -2.49 2.89 11.82
N LYS A 10 -2.60 4.04 11.18
CA LYS A 10 -3.76 4.39 10.36
C LYS A 10 -3.80 3.44 9.15
N GLY A 11 -4.65 2.45 9.18
CA GLY A 11 -4.89 1.53 8.07
C GLY A 11 -5.06 0.06 8.43
N VAL A 12 -4.85 -0.32 9.68
CA VAL A 12 -5.27 -1.62 10.20
C VAL A 12 -6.61 -1.39 10.90
N PHE A 13 -7.62 -2.14 10.52
CA PHE A 13 -8.93 -2.09 11.13
C PHE A 13 -8.80 -2.30 12.65
N LEU A 14 -8.83 -1.21 13.41
CA LEU A 14 -9.14 -1.23 14.81
C LEU A 14 -10.59 -1.66 14.94
N PHE A 15 -10.84 -2.72 15.66
CA PHE A 15 -12.16 -3.05 16.17
C PHE A 15 -12.60 -1.92 17.10
N ASP A 16 -13.24 -0.91 16.53
CA ASP A 16 -14.01 0.01 17.32
C ASP A 16 -15.19 -0.77 17.92
N SER A 17 -15.32 -0.68 19.24
CA SER A 17 -16.40 -1.28 19.98
C SER A 17 -17.73 -0.96 19.29
N LEU A 18 -18.36 -2.00 18.73
CA LEU A 18 -19.65 -1.96 18.08
C LEU A 18 -20.68 -1.31 19.00
N ARG A 19 -20.96 -0.04 18.81
CA ARG A 19 -22.26 0.52 19.12
C ARG A 19 -23.24 -0.09 18.12
N PHE A 20 -24.09 -0.97 18.62
CA PHE A 20 -25.25 -1.45 17.87
C PHE A 20 -26.24 -0.30 17.72
N ASP A 21 -25.97 0.60 16.80
CA ASP A 21 -27.01 1.47 16.27
C ASP A 21 -27.77 0.70 15.19
N THR A 22 -29.07 0.64 15.34
CA THR A 22 -30.08 0.02 14.47
C THR A 22 -30.21 0.73 13.11
N LEU A 23 -29.12 1.13 12.50
CA LEU A 23 -29.07 1.52 11.10
C LEU A 23 -29.00 0.24 10.28
N ARG A 24 -29.91 0.08 9.31
CA ARG A 24 -29.90 -0.97 8.30
C ARG A 24 -28.47 -1.15 7.80
N THR A 25 -27.76 -2.15 8.35
CA THR A 25 -26.40 -2.50 7.94
C THR A 25 -26.48 -2.97 6.50
N GLN A 26 -26.04 -2.12 5.56
CA GLN A 26 -25.69 -2.59 4.24
C GLN A 26 -24.66 -3.69 4.42
N ARG A 27 -25.06 -4.94 4.21
CA ARG A 27 -24.13 -6.06 4.25
C ARG A 27 -23.26 -5.95 3.00
N TYR A 28 -21.99 -5.60 3.20
CA TYR A 28 -21.02 -5.62 2.11
C TYR A 28 -20.62 -7.08 1.88
N TYR A 29 -20.93 -7.59 0.70
CA TYR A 29 -20.48 -8.89 0.26
C TYR A 29 -19.14 -8.73 -0.46
N ILE A 30 -18.17 -9.54 -0.08
CA ILE A 30 -16.87 -9.58 -0.72
C ILE A 30 -16.91 -10.69 -1.78
N ILE A 31 -16.58 -10.33 -3.03
CA ILE A 31 -16.25 -11.32 -4.05
C ILE A 31 -14.77 -11.64 -3.88
N PRO A 32 -14.42 -12.82 -3.37
CA PRO A 32 -13.03 -13.14 -3.10
C PRO A 32 -12.24 -13.30 -4.41
N PRO A 33 -10.92 -13.11 -4.39
CA PRO A 33 -10.06 -13.44 -5.53
C PRO A 33 -10.22 -14.89 -5.98
N LYS A 34 -9.95 -15.17 -7.26
CA LYS A 34 -10.10 -16.53 -7.85
C LYS A 34 -9.27 -17.60 -7.12
N ASP A 35 -8.14 -17.24 -6.56
CA ASP A 35 -7.23 -18.10 -5.80
C ASP A 35 -7.56 -18.18 -4.30
N TYR A 36 -8.65 -17.54 -3.85
CA TYR A 36 -9.11 -17.62 -2.48
C TYR A 36 -9.60 -19.02 -2.13
N THR A 37 -9.15 -19.53 -0.98
CA THR A 37 -9.65 -20.78 -0.41
C THR A 37 -10.27 -20.50 0.95
N PHE A 38 -11.45 -21.04 1.19
CA PHE A 38 -12.13 -20.89 2.47
C PHE A 38 -11.32 -21.51 3.61
N SER A 39 -11.36 -20.85 4.75
CA SER A 39 -10.67 -21.28 5.96
C SER A 39 -11.63 -21.35 7.16
N PRO A 40 -11.38 -22.19 8.15
CA PRO A 40 -12.11 -22.14 9.40
C PRO A 40 -12.12 -20.73 10.01
N GLY A 41 -13.29 -20.29 10.47
CA GLY A 41 -13.49 -18.94 11.00
C GLY A 41 -13.96 -17.92 9.97
N ASP A 42 -13.96 -18.22 8.67
CA ASP A 42 -14.57 -17.36 7.67
C ASP A 42 -16.07 -17.20 7.92
N ILE A 43 -16.56 -16.00 7.79
CA ILE A 43 -17.99 -15.69 7.87
C ILE A 43 -18.53 -15.60 6.45
N VAL A 44 -19.52 -16.43 6.14
CA VAL A 44 -20.12 -16.51 4.81
C VAL A 44 -21.63 -16.27 4.88
N SER A 45 -22.19 -15.63 3.84
CA SER A 45 -23.62 -15.57 3.60
C SER A 45 -24.01 -16.59 2.54
N VAL A 46 -24.97 -17.43 2.88
CA VAL A 46 -25.55 -18.44 2.00
C VAL A 46 -26.92 -17.96 1.56
N ARG A 47 -27.15 -17.88 0.24
CA ARG A 47 -28.42 -17.50 -0.33
C ARG A 47 -28.97 -18.62 -1.18
N LEU A 48 -30.11 -19.15 -0.79
CA LEU A 48 -30.92 -20.06 -1.58
C LEU A 48 -31.94 -19.26 -2.37
N SER A 49 -31.96 -19.40 -3.68
CA SER A 49 -32.92 -18.78 -4.60
C SER A 49 -33.84 -19.87 -5.19
N GLY A 50 -35.13 -19.64 -5.07
CA GLY A 50 -36.19 -20.58 -5.51
C GLY A 50 -37.56 -20.07 -5.05
N ASN A 51 -38.56 -20.96 -4.97
CA ASN A 51 -39.93 -20.61 -4.60
C ASN A 51 -40.02 -19.96 -3.19
N LEU A 52 -39.23 -20.41 -2.26
CA LEU A 52 -39.09 -19.82 -0.90
C LEU A 52 -37.62 -19.44 -0.71
N PRO A 53 -37.25 -18.20 -0.99
CA PRO A 53 -35.87 -17.77 -0.85
C PRO A 53 -35.46 -17.73 0.63
N LEU A 54 -34.23 -18.13 0.91
CA LEU A 54 -33.63 -18.09 2.25
C LEU A 54 -32.23 -17.49 2.16
N GLU A 55 -31.93 -16.55 3.03
CA GLU A 55 -30.59 -16.03 3.20
C GLU A 55 -30.22 -16.04 4.69
N TYR A 56 -29.02 -16.56 4.97
CA TYR A 56 -28.49 -16.60 6.32
C TYR A 56 -26.97 -16.47 6.31
N THR A 57 -26.43 -16.05 7.44
CA THR A 57 -24.97 -15.94 7.65
C THR A 57 -24.53 -17.06 8.58
N THR A 58 -23.42 -17.70 8.25
CA THR A 58 -22.83 -18.77 9.06
C THR A 58 -21.31 -18.64 9.10
N VAL A 59 -20.69 -19.32 10.05
CA VAL A 59 -19.23 -19.39 10.19
C VAL A 59 -18.77 -20.74 9.67
N VAL A 60 -17.65 -20.76 8.95
CA VAL A 60 -16.97 -22.01 8.61
C VAL A 60 -16.40 -22.62 9.89
N ASP A 61 -16.85 -23.81 10.26
CA ASP A 61 -16.45 -24.47 11.49
C ASP A 61 -14.97 -24.91 11.46
N TYR A 62 -14.48 -25.44 12.58
CA TYR A 62 -13.10 -25.90 12.72
C TYR A 62 -12.76 -27.11 11.81
N ASN A 63 -13.77 -27.87 11.33
CA ASN A 63 -13.62 -28.93 10.33
C ASN A 63 -13.69 -28.41 8.88
N GLY A 64 -13.87 -27.10 8.72
CA GLY A 64 -14.02 -26.45 7.41
C GLY A 64 -15.39 -26.66 6.77
N ARG A 65 -16.45 -26.88 7.58
CA ARG A 65 -17.81 -27.14 7.10
C ARG A 65 -18.74 -25.97 7.37
N ILE A 66 -19.79 -25.90 6.57
CA ILE A 66 -20.93 -25.01 6.79
C ILE A 66 -22.23 -25.83 6.77
N PRO A 67 -23.23 -25.47 7.60
CA PRO A 67 -24.55 -26.06 7.54
C PRO A 67 -25.35 -25.46 6.35
N ILE A 68 -26.05 -26.30 5.63
CA ILE A 68 -27.00 -25.89 4.59
C ILE A 68 -28.41 -26.14 5.11
N TYR A 69 -29.21 -25.06 5.19
CA TYR A 69 -30.58 -25.11 5.67
C TYR A 69 -31.58 -25.22 4.51
N SER A 70 -32.69 -25.94 4.76
CA SER A 70 -33.86 -25.90 3.89
C SER A 70 -34.58 -24.55 3.99
N PRO A 71 -35.45 -24.20 3.04
CA PRO A 71 -36.28 -23.02 3.14
C PRO A 71 -37.17 -22.97 4.41
N THR A 72 -37.42 -24.11 5.03
CA THR A 72 -38.16 -24.24 6.30
C THR A 72 -37.28 -24.13 7.53
N GLY A 73 -35.97 -23.85 7.38
CA GLY A 73 -35.02 -23.65 8.47
C GLY A 73 -34.44 -24.93 9.10
N LYS A 74 -34.71 -26.12 8.51
CA LYS A 74 -34.08 -27.38 8.95
C LYS A 74 -32.74 -27.58 8.29
N ILE A 75 -31.75 -28.10 9.00
CA ILE A 75 -30.45 -28.48 8.41
C ILE A 75 -30.69 -29.64 7.44
N LEU A 76 -30.30 -29.47 6.17
CA LEU A 76 -30.32 -30.51 5.15
C LEU A 76 -29.06 -31.37 5.25
N PHE A 77 -27.92 -30.76 5.31
CA PHE A 77 -26.60 -31.38 5.40
C PHE A 77 -25.56 -30.36 5.80
N GLU A 78 -24.41 -30.83 6.21
CA GLU A 78 -23.19 -30.05 6.37
C GLU A 78 -22.23 -30.34 5.22
N ILE A 79 -21.58 -29.31 4.69
CA ILE A 79 -20.69 -29.44 3.56
C ILE A 79 -19.33 -28.86 3.85
N LYS A 80 -18.28 -29.64 3.52
CA LYS A 80 -16.91 -29.16 3.67
C LYS A 80 -16.58 -28.22 2.49
N ILE A 81 -16.15 -26.99 2.82
CA ILE A 81 -15.74 -25.97 1.84
C ILE A 81 -14.30 -25.50 2.04
N SER A 82 -13.67 -25.84 3.17
CA SER A 82 -12.28 -25.49 3.43
C SER A 82 -11.35 -26.15 2.41
N ASP A 83 -10.25 -25.45 2.12
CA ASP A 83 -9.23 -25.84 1.15
C ASP A 83 -9.70 -25.91 -0.33
N MET A 84 -10.96 -25.57 -0.58
CA MET A 84 -11.50 -25.46 -1.93
C MET A 84 -11.48 -23.99 -2.39
N ILE A 85 -11.16 -23.77 -3.66
CA ILE A 85 -11.26 -22.44 -4.26
C ILE A 85 -12.72 -22.04 -4.43
N TYR A 86 -13.00 -20.75 -4.37
CA TYR A 86 -14.35 -20.18 -4.38
C TYR A 86 -15.25 -20.75 -5.51
N ASP A 87 -14.76 -20.73 -6.76
CA ASP A 87 -15.55 -21.21 -7.91
C ASP A 87 -15.89 -22.71 -7.80
N SER A 88 -14.95 -23.52 -7.31
CA SER A 88 -15.17 -24.95 -7.10
C SER A 88 -16.23 -25.21 -6.04
N VAL A 89 -16.22 -24.40 -4.96
CA VAL A 89 -17.26 -24.48 -3.93
C VAL A 89 -18.64 -24.19 -4.51
N LEU A 90 -18.78 -23.13 -5.32
CA LEU A 90 -20.07 -22.79 -5.95
C LEU A 90 -20.59 -23.91 -6.87
N ILE A 91 -19.72 -24.47 -7.70
CA ILE A 91 -20.09 -25.60 -8.59
C ILE A 91 -20.55 -26.80 -7.75
N TYR A 92 -19.78 -27.14 -6.72
CA TYR A 92 -20.09 -28.28 -5.83
C TYR A 92 -21.41 -28.09 -5.09
N LEU A 93 -21.63 -26.88 -4.51
CA LEU A 93 -22.87 -26.55 -3.81
C LEU A 93 -24.09 -26.61 -4.72
N ASN A 94 -24.03 -26.01 -5.92
CA ASN A 94 -25.17 -26.02 -6.86
C ASN A 94 -25.51 -27.43 -7.34
N ARG A 95 -24.48 -28.27 -7.57
CA ARG A 95 -24.72 -29.68 -7.93
C ARG A 95 -25.40 -30.43 -6.78
N THR A 96 -24.98 -30.24 -5.56
CA THR A 96 -25.54 -30.92 -4.37
C THR A 96 -26.96 -30.44 -4.08
N ILE A 97 -27.22 -29.13 -4.19
CA ILE A 97 -28.56 -28.56 -3.99
C ILE A 97 -29.54 -29.04 -5.07
N ALA A 98 -29.13 -29.11 -6.33
CA ALA A 98 -29.98 -29.60 -7.42
C ALA A 98 -30.47 -31.02 -7.18
N LEU A 99 -29.67 -31.86 -6.51
CA LEU A 99 -30.07 -33.23 -6.11
C LEU A 99 -31.06 -33.26 -4.95
N SER A 100 -30.94 -32.30 -4.00
CA SER A 100 -31.69 -32.29 -2.75
C SER A 100 -32.97 -31.44 -2.82
N LEU A 101 -32.91 -30.33 -3.54
CA LEU A 101 -33.98 -29.32 -3.66
C LEU A 101 -34.18 -28.93 -5.14
N ARG A 102 -35.16 -29.57 -5.80
CA ARG A 102 -35.47 -29.24 -7.20
C ARG A 102 -35.93 -27.78 -7.33
N GLY A 103 -35.41 -27.08 -8.34
CA GLY A 103 -35.79 -25.69 -8.63
C GLY A 103 -35.13 -24.64 -7.70
N TYR A 104 -34.11 -25.03 -6.93
CA TYR A 104 -33.32 -24.11 -6.14
C TYR A 104 -31.88 -23.97 -6.68
N SER A 105 -31.35 -22.79 -6.56
CA SER A 105 -29.92 -22.48 -6.75
C SER A 105 -29.32 -21.90 -5.47
N ILE A 106 -28.03 -22.07 -5.29
CA ILE A 106 -27.32 -21.55 -4.11
C ILE A 106 -26.22 -20.60 -4.55
N SER A 107 -26.10 -19.50 -3.84
CA SER A 107 -25.00 -18.55 -3.93
C SER A 107 -24.33 -18.44 -2.59
N LEU A 108 -23.02 -18.30 -2.61
CA LEU A 108 -22.19 -18.13 -1.41
C LEU A 108 -21.42 -16.82 -1.53
N PHE A 109 -21.40 -16.03 -0.47
CA PHE A 109 -20.67 -14.77 -0.43
C PHE A 109 -19.78 -14.74 0.80
N LEU A 110 -18.57 -14.24 0.67
CA LEU A 110 -17.71 -13.96 1.81
C LEU A 110 -18.18 -12.66 2.47
N VAL A 111 -18.46 -12.70 3.77
CA VAL A 111 -18.84 -11.54 4.57
C VAL A 111 -17.60 -10.99 5.30
N SER A 112 -16.82 -11.88 5.92
CA SER A 112 -15.59 -11.53 6.60
C SER A 112 -14.62 -12.70 6.54
N PRO A 113 -13.39 -12.51 6.08
CA PRO A 113 -12.35 -13.53 6.16
C PRO A 113 -11.93 -13.74 7.61
N SER A 114 -11.51 -14.95 7.95
CA SER A 114 -10.90 -15.27 9.23
C SER A 114 -9.55 -14.56 9.39
N VAL A 115 -9.24 -14.20 10.65
CA VAL A 115 -7.95 -13.61 11.03
C VAL A 115 -7.10 -14.67 11.75
N PHE A 116 -5.86 -14.80 11.34
CA PHE A 116 -4.94 -15.81 11.85
C PHE A 116 -3.49 -15.29 11.88
N PRO A 117 -2.64 -15.85 12.76
CA PRO A 117 -1.23 -15.51 12.78
C PRO A 117 -0.46 -16.22 11.66
N VAL A 118 0.55 -15.53 11.13
CA VAL A 118 1.57 -16.08 10.22
C VAL A 118 2.93 -15.85 10.86
N ARG A 119 3.80 -16.85 10.84
CA ARG A 119 5.12 -16.80 11.46
C ARG A 119 6.20 -16.63 10.41
N PHE A 120 7.18 -15.76 10.71
CA PHE A 120 8.37 -15.55 9.90
C PHE A 120 9.59 -16.13 10.58
N GLU A 121 10.44 -16.81 9.80
CA GLU A 121 11.67 -17.46 10.24
C GLU A 121 12.84 -17.13 9.31
N GLY A 122 14.08 -17.36 9.76
CA GLY A 122 15.29 -17.14 8.98
C GLY A 122 15.87 -15.73 9.10
N GLU A 123 16.06 -15.01 8.00
CA GLU A 123 16.70 -13.70 7.97
C GLU A 123 15.75 -12.57 8.39
N VAL A 124 15.18 -12.70 9.59
CA VAL A 124 14.34 -11.70 10.28
C VAL A 124 14.94 -11.34 11.63
N PHE A 125 14.64 -10.14 12.13
CA PHE A 125 15.01 -9.76 13.50
C PHE A 125 13.97 -10.30 14.49
N GLY A 126 14.40 -11.16 15.40
CA GLY A 126 13.55 -11.76 16.44
C GLY A 126 12.53 -12.76 15.89
N HIS A 127 11.52 -13.08 16.71
CA HIS A 127 10.37 -13.85 16.31
C HIS A 127 9.31 -12.91 15.78
N SER A 128 8.99 -13.01 14.50
CA SER A 128 7.97 -12.18 13.87
C SER A 128 6.72 -13.01 13.62
N GLU A 129 5.65 -12.70 14.36
CA GLU A 129 4.32 -13.22 14.13
C GLU A 129 3.40 -12.06 13.81
N ILE A 130 2.70 -12.15 12.67
CA ILE A 130 1.82 -11.08 12.17
C ILE A 130 0.43 -11.66 11.97
N TYR A 131 -0.58 -10.97 12.49
CA TYR A 131 -1.97 -11.32 12.27
C TYR A 131 -2.44 -10.77 10.93
N VAL A 132 -2.99 -11.66 10.10
CA VAL A 132 -3.46 -11.37 8.74
C VAL A 132 -4.82 -12.03 8.52
N ASN A 133 -5.48 -11.69 7.43
CA ASN A 133 -6.68 -12.39 7.00
C ASN A 133 -6.44 -13.16 5.69
N GLY A 134 -7.39 -14.04 5.32
CA GLY A 134 -7.27 -14.89 4.15
C GLY A 134 -7.22 -14.17 2.80
N LEU A 135 -7.49 -12.85 2.76
CA LEU A 135 -7.36 -12.02 1.55
C LEU A 135 -5.98 -11.35 1.44
N THR A 136 -5.13 -11.48 2.46
CA THR A 136 -3.81 -10.85 2.50
C THR A 136 -2.80 -11.67 1.68
N ARG A 137 -2.07 -10.99 0.78
CA ARG A 137 -0.99 -11.59 0.00
C ARG A 137 0.36 -11.43 0.70
N LEU A 138 1.30 -12.34 0.40
CA LEU A 138 2.62 -12.33 1.01
C LEU A 138 3.32 -10.97 0.90
N HIS A 139 3.37 -10.35 -0.28
CA HIS A 139 4.09 -9.08 -0.48
C HIS A 139 3.53 -7.93 0.35
N GLU A 140 2.24 -7.94 0.66
CA GLU A 140 1.58 -6.86 1.41
C GLU A 140 2.07 -6.79 2.86
N ILE A 141 2.45 -7.93 3.44
CA ILE A 141 2.89 -7.99 4.84
C ILE A 141 4.41 -7.84 4.99
N LEU A 142 5.19 -8.09 3.95
CA LEU A 142 6.66 -8.03 4.02
C LEU A 142 7.18 -6.67 4.49
N LYS A 143 6.46 -5.58 4.20
CA LYS A 143 6.79 -4.23 4.67
C LYS A 143 6.70 -4.04 6.19
N PHE A 144 5.97 -4.93 6.87
CA PHE A 144 5.81 -4.90 8.32
C PHE A 144 6.73 -5.89 9.04
N VAL A 145 7.42 -6.76 8.28
CA VAL A 145 8.36 -7.73 8.82
C VAL A 145 9.74 -7.06 8.99
N PRO A 146 10.36 -7.14 10.17
CA PRO A 146 11.70 -6.61 10.39
C PRO A 146 12.75 -7.51 9.73
N LEU A 147 12.91 -7.37 8.41
CA LEU A 147 13.88 -8.14 7.63
C LEU A 147 15.30 -7.66 7.92
N LYS A 148 16.26 -8.60 7.98
CA LYS A 148 17.68 -8.25 8.07
C LYS A 148 18.19 -7.63 6.76
N PRO A 149 19.25 -6.80 6.79
CA PRO A 149 19.73 -6.11 5.59
C PRO A 149 20.10 -7.04 4.43
N ASN A 150 20.64 -8.23 4.73
CA ASN A 150 21.08 -9.23 3.74
C ASN A 150 20.00 -10.29 3.46
N SER A 151 18.73 -10.02 3.71
CA SER A 151 17.64 -10.94 3.43
C SER A 151 17.19 -10.86 1.97
N SER A 152 16.81 -12.00 1.40
CA SER A 152 16.10 -12.06 0.13
C SER A 152 14.73 -11.37 0.27
N ARG A 153 14.32 -10.63 -0.77
CA ARG A 153 13.00 -10.00 -0.87
C ARG A 153 12.18 -10.54 -2.03
N ASP A 154 12.69 -11.52 -2.75
CA ASP A 154 12.04 -12.12 -3.91
C ASP A 154 11.80 -13.62 -3.77
N ILE A 155 12.60 -14.33 -2.99
CA ILE A 155 12.48 -15.78 -2.81
C ILE A 155 12.19 -16.11 -1.36
N PHE A 156 11.10 -16.84 -1.15
CA PHE A 156 10.62 -17.26 0.16
C PHE A 156 10.23 -18.74 0.12
N GLU A 157 10.27 -19.43 1.24
CA GLU A 157 9.67 -20.76 1.39
C GLU A 157 8.45 -20.62 2.30
N ILE A 158 7.30 -21.09 1.84
CA ILE A 158 6.09 -21.17 2.66
C ILE A 158 5.89 -22.64 3.06
N THR A 159 5.88 -22.89 4.34
CA THR A 159 5.53 -24.20 4.90
C THR A 159 4.08 -24.17 5.39
N LEU A 160 3.26 -25.04 4.84
CA LEU A 160 1.87 -25.23 5.23
C LEU A 160 1.59 -26.74 5.40
N ASN A 161 1.12 -27.17 6.57
CA ASN A 161 0.79 -28.57 6.84
C ASN A 161 1.94 -29.53 6.45
N HIS A 162 3.19 -29.19 6.81
CA HIS A 162 4.44 -29.91 6.48
C HIS A 162 4.82 -29.92 4.98
N LYS A 163 4.00 -29.32 4.11
CA LYS A 163 4.35 -29.13 2.71
C LYS A 163 5.11 -27.81 2.57
N ARG A 164 6.21 -27.83 1.81
CA ARG A 164 7.04 -26.69 1.52
C ARG A 164 6.87 -26.29 0.06
N ASP A 165 6.55 -25.04 -0.18
CA ASP A 165 6.45 -24.46 -1.50
C ASP A 165 7.37 -23.24 -1.58
N THR A 166 8.17 -23.16 -2.67
CA THR A 166 9.03 -21.98 -2.90
C THR A 166 8.25 -20.94 -3.68
N VAL A 167 8.22 -19.73 -3.15
CA VAL A 167 7.55 -18.57 -3.75
C VAL A 167 8.61 -17.64 -4.31
N ASN A 168 8.45 -17.24 -5.57
CA ASN A 168 9.27 -16.25 -6.24
C ASN A 168 8.41 -15.02 -6.58
N LEU A 169 8.72 -13.88 -5.95
CA LEU A 169 8.02 -12.61 -6.15
C LEU A 169 8.60 -11.76 -7.32
N LEU A 170 9.63 -12.24 -8.01
CA LEU A 170 10.23 -11.51 -9.12
C LEU A 170 9.21 -11.14 -10.23
N PRO A 171 8.26 -12.02 -10.63
CA PRO A 171 7.24 -11.66 -11.61
C PRO A 171 6.34 -10.51 -11.14
N LEU A 172 6.03 -10.42 -9.83
CA LEU A 172 5.30 -9.29 -9.27
C LEU A 172 6.08 -7.97 -9.48
N TYR A 173 7.37 -7.96 -9.15
CA TYR A 173 8.18 -6.74 -9.22
C TYR A 173 8.47 -6.31 -10.65
N ARG A 174 8.72 -7.26 -11.55
CA ARG A 174 9.04 -7.01 -12.95
C ARG A 174 7.79 -6.70 -13.79
N ASP A 175 6.80 -7.59 -13.72
CA ASP A 175 5.68 -7.61 -14.65
C ASP A 175 4.38 -7.15 -14.01
N GLY A 176 4.34 -6.99 -12.67
CA GLY A 176 3.12 -6.66 -11.93
C GLY A 176 2.19 -7.86 -11.73
N ASP A 177 2.70 -9.09 -11.90
CA ASP A 177 1.90 -10.30 -11.70
C ASP A 177 1.60 -10.53 -10.22
N ILE A 178 0.40 -10.12 -9.81
CA ILE A 178 -0.06 -10.24 -8.41
C ILE A 178 -0.23 -11.70 -7.97
N TYR A 179 -0.45 -12.63 -8.90
CA TYR A 179 -0.65 -14.04 -8.56
C TYR A 179 0.64 -14.77 -8.21
N SER A 180 1.81 -14.21 -8.56
CA SER A 180 3.09 -14.70 -8.06
C SER A 180 3.27 -14.51 -6.56
N SER A 181 2.44 -13.64 -5.93
CA SER A 181 2.36 -13.45 -4.48
C SER A 181 1.12 -14.16 -3.94
N PRO A 182 1.27 -15.34 -3.33
CA PRO A 182 0.14 -16.14 -2.88
C PRO A 182 -0.64 -15.48 -1.74
N LEU A 183 -1.92 -15.82 -1.64
CA LEU A 183 -2.74 -15.55 -0.47
C LEU A 183 -2.23 -16.39 0.72
N LEU A 184 -2.21 -15.77 1.89
CA LEU A 184 -1.76 -16.44 3.10
C LEU A 184 -2.84 -17.33 3.70
N LYS A 185 -2.41 -18.41 4.34
CA LYS A 185 -3.30 -19.38 4.95
C LYS A 185 -2.99 -19.54 6.46
N PRO A 186 -3.96 -19.98 7.26
CA PRO A 186 -3.72 -20.29 8.67
C PRO A 186 -2.55 -21.25 8.85
N ASN A 187 -1.75 -21.01 9.88
CA ASN A 187 -0.56 -21.82 10.23
C ASN A 187 0.56 -21.82 9.17
N SER A 188 0.58 -20.81 8.28
CA SER A 188 1.71 -20.64 7.36
C SER A 188 2.96 -20.20 8.12
N ILE A 189 4.09 -20.88 7.83
CA ILE A 189 5.41 -20.47 8.28
C ILE A 189 6.18 -20.00 7.04
N ILE A 190 6.66 -18.77 7.08
CA ILE A 190 7.37 -18.13 5.96
C ILE A 190 8.84 -18.03 6.32
N LYS A 191 9.68 -18.73 5.57
CA LYS A 191 11.13 -18.69 5.74
C LYS A 191 11.75 -17.70 4.77
N VAL A 192 12.52 -16.78 5.33
CA VAL A 192 13.29 -15.77 4.60
C VAL A 192 14.72 -16.26 4.45
N PHE A 193 15.25 -16.27 3.22
CA PHE A 193 16.61 -16.70 2.93
C PHE A 193 17.61 -15.55 2.97
N PRO A 194 18.90 -15.81 3.24
CA PRO A 194 19.95 -14.84 3.05
C PRO A 194 20.21 -14.59 1.55
N ASP A 195 20.58 -13.36 1.22
CA ASP A 195 21.08 -12.98 -0.11
C ASP A 195 22.28 -12.03 0.07
N SER A 196 23.39 -12.34 -0.61
CA SER A 196 24.63 -11.56 -0.53
C SER A 196 24.76 -10.50 -1.62
N SER A 197 23.93 -10.58 -2.66
CA SER A 197 23.94 -9.65 -3.80
C SER A 197 22.94 -8.54 -3.55
N PHE A 198 23.39 -7.32 -3.28
CA PHE A 198 22.50 -6.22 -2.92
C PHE A 198 22.91 -4.91 -3.59
N CYS A 199 21.91 -4.08 -3.80
CA CYS A 199 22.00 -2.66 -4.10
C CYS A 199 21.48 -1.83 -2.91
N TRP A 200 21.90 -0.58 -2.87
CA TRP A 200 21.38 0.39 -1.90
C TRP A 200 20.20 1.14 -2.50
N VAL A 201 19.12 1.27 -1.77
CA VAL A 201 17.96 2.09 -2.16
C VAL A 201 17.72 3.17 -1.12
N LEU A 202 17.76 4.42 -1.56
CA LEU A 202 17.53 5.61 -0.73
C LEU A 202 16.05 6.00 -0.81
N PHE A 203 15.21 5.40 0.02
CA PHE A 203 13.80 5.71 0.10
C PHE A 203 13.31 5.63 1.54
N GLY A 204 12.95 6.79 2.13
CA GLY A 204 12.56 6.88 3.55
C GLY A 204 13.66 6.45 4.54
N GLY A 205 14.88 6.26 4.04
CA GLY A 205 16.05 5.74 4.72
C GLY A 205 16.97 5.01 3.74
N ILE A 206 18.06 4.43 4.25
CA ILE A 206 18.97 3.60 3.46
C ILE A 206 18.57 2.15 3.66
N SER A 207 18.12 1.48 2.59
CA SER A 207 17.77 0.06 2.59
C SER A 207 18.70 -0.74 1.70
N GLN A 208 19.15 -1.90 2.18
CA GLN A 208 19.76 -2.92 1.34
C GLN A 208 18.66 -3.77 0.70
N VAL A 209 18.75 -3.98 -0.59
CA VAL A 209 17.80 -4.77 -1.36
C VAL A 209 18.58 -5.68 -2.28
N ASN A 210 18.22 -6.95 -2.31
CA ASN A 210 18.88 -7.89 -3.22
C ASN A 210 18.71 -7.42 -4.68
N CYS A 211 19.79 -7.46 -5.44
CA CYS A 211 19.81 -7.11 -6.85
C CYS A 211 20.81 -7.98 -7.61
N ARG A 212 20.63 -8.07 -8.92
CA ARG A 212 21.47 -8.86 -9.80
C ARG A 212 22.08 -7.98 -10.88
N GLU A 213 23.25 -8.38 -11.36
CA GLU A 213 23.90 -7.66 -12.47
C GLU A 213 22.98 -7.60 -13.69
N GLY A 214 22.81 -6.40 -14.25
CA GLY A 214 21.99 -6.17 -15.43
C GLY A 214 20.48 -6.18 -15.19
N GLU A 215 20.04 -6.27 -13.94
CA GLU A 215 18.62 -6.17 -13.58
C GLU A 215 18.08 -4.77 -13.83
N ASP A 216 16.78 -4.66 -14.16
CA ASP A 216 16.12 -3.39 -14.35
C ASP A 216 15.98 -2.63 -13.02
N VAL A 217 16.35 -1.35 -13.06
CA VAL A 217 16.36 -0.46 -11.87
C VAL A 217 14.97 -0.32 -11.25
N LEU A 218 13.93 -0.25 -12.08
CA LEU A 218 12.55 -0.14 -11.60
C LEU A 218 12.10 -1.41 -10.87
N THR A 219 12.55 -2.58 -11.33
CA THR A 219 12.29 -3.86 -10.68
C THR A 219 12.91 -3.91 -9.28
N VAL A 220 14.16 -3.47 -9.12
CA VAL A 220 14.84 -3.40 -7.82
C VAL A 220 14.15 -2.39 -6.90
N PHE A 221 13.75 -1.23 -7.44
CA PHE A 221 13.01 -0.24 -6.68
C PHE A 221 11.65 -0.77 -6.20
N ARG A 222 10.88 -1.45 -7.06
CA ARG A 222 9.62 -2.09 -6.69
C ARG A 222 9.80 -3.16 -5.61
N ARG A 223 10.89 -3.93 -5.68
CA ARG A 223 11.28 -4.89 -4.64
C ARG A 223 11.60 -4.18 -3.31
N ALA A 224 12.25 -3.02 -3.35
CA ALA A 224 12.52 -2.20 -2.17
C ALA A 224 11.25 -1.72 -1.48
N THR A 225 10.23 -1.39 -2.25
CA THR A 225 8.93 -0.89 -1.79
C THR A 225 7.86 -1.97 -1.68
N PHE A 226 8.23 -3.25 -1.88
CA PHE A 226 7.31 -4.39 -1.92
C PHE A 226 6.13 -4.16 -2.90
N ALA A 227 6.42 -3.56 -4.04
CA ALA A 227 5.45 -3.20 -5.07
C ALA A 227 4.27 -2.35 -4.57
N ASP A 228 4.46 -1.54 -3.52
CA ASP A 228 3.41 -0.67 -2.99
C ASP A 228 2.93 0.31 -4.09
N PRO A 229 1.65 0.23 -4.53
CA PRO A 229 1.14 1.04 -5.63
C PRO A 229 1.09 2.54 -5.32
N LYS A 230 1.20 2.92 -4.04
CA LYS A 230 1.27 4.32 -3.61
C LYS A 230 2.62 4.96 -3.88
N VAL A 231 3.66 4.14 -4.06
CA VAL A 231 5.03 4.61 -4.26
C VAL A 231 5.34 4.63 -5.75
N LYS A 232 5.23 5.81 -6.37
CA LYS A 232 5.48 6.01 -7.80
C LYS A 232 6.55 7.08 -7.97
N PRO A 233 7.83 6.72 -8.26
CA PRO A 233 8.84 7.70 -8.59
C PRO A 233 8.57 8.28 -9.98
N ILE A 234 8.89 9.56 -10.19
CA ILE A 234 8.88 10.19 -11.52
C ILE A 234 10.10 9.74 -12.32
N ASP A 235 11.24 9.61 -11.63
CA ASP A 235 12.50 9.21 -12.23
C ASP A 235 13.33 8.45 -11.18
N ILE A 236 14.31 7.69 -11.62
CA ILE A 236 15.22 6.95 -10.73
C ILE A 236 16.64 7.21 -11.19
N LYS A 237 17.44 7.84 -10.32
CA LYS A 237 18.87 8.00 -10.52
C LYS A 237 19.64 6.84 -9.93
N VAL A 238 20.66 6.39 -10.64
CA VAL A 238 21.59 5.35 -10.16
C VAL A 238 22.94 6.02 -9.91
N LEU A 239 23.37 6.01 -8.66
CA LEU A 239 24.71 6.42 -8.28
C LEU A 239 25.63 5.20 -8.38
N ARG A 240 26.56 5.23 -9.32
CA ARG A 240 27.44 4.11 -9.66
C ARG A 240 28.86 4.36 -9.19
N ARG A 241 29.52 3.28 -8.79
CA ARG A 241 30.99 3.29 -8.54
C ARG A 241 31.81 3.26 -9.84
N LYS A 242 31.23 2.73 -10.93
CA LYS A 242 31.86 2.64 -12.26
C LYS A 242 30.86 3.02 -13.34
N PHE A 243 31.34 3.65 -14.41
CA PHE A 243 30.52 3.96 -15.59
C PHE A 243 30.16 2.66 -16.33
N LYS A 244 28.98 2.13 -16.08
CA LYS A 244 28.34 1.03 -16.82
C LYS A 244 26.91 1.40 -17.13
N ASP A 245 26.38 0.95 -18.27
CA ASP A 245 25.01 1.24 -18.69
C ASP A 245 23.97 0.40 -17.95
N LYS A 246 24.38 -0.69 -17.32
CA LYS A 246 23.51 -1.62 -16.58
C LYS A 246 23.75 -1.53 -15.08
N LEU A 247 22.72 -1.87 -14.30
CA LEU A 247 22.79 -1.98 -12.85
C LEU A 247 23.86 -3.02 -12.45
N ASP A 248 24.66 -2.70 -11.44
CA ASP A 248 25.67 -3.57 -10.87
C ASP A 248 25.45 -3.75 -9.36
N VAL A 249 25.91 -4.85 -8.81
CA VAL A 249 25.86 -5.11 -7.37
C VAL A 249 26.63 -4.03 -6.62
N GLY A 250 26.00 -3.43 -5.61
CA GLY A 250 26.56 -2.33 -4.83
C GLY A 250 26.24 -0.93 -5.36
N ASP A 251 25.51 -0.80 -6.47
CA ASP A 251 25.00 0.48 -6.95
C ASP A 251 23.99 1.08 -5.95
N THR A 252 23.85 2.41 -5.97
CA THR A 252 22.89 3.13 -5.15
C THR A 252 21.78 3.70 -6.01
N ILE A 253 20.57 3.29 -5.74
CA ILE A 253 19.33 3.72 -6.43
C ILE A 253 18.69 4.85 -5.64
N VAL A 254 18.47 5.99 -6.29
CA VAL A 254 17.84 7.17 -5.69
C VAL A 254 16.56 7.47 -6.46
N PRO A 255 15.37 7.14 -5.92
CA PRO A 255 14.12 7.50 -6.55
C PRO A 255 13.87 9.01 -6.44
N ILE A 256 13.40 9.59 -7.51
CA ILE A 256 12.98 10.99 -7.56
C ILE A 256 11.46 11.00 -7.54
N PHE A 257 10.89 11.55 -6.47
CA PHE A 257 9.45 11.75 -6.36
C PHE A 257 9.12 13.15 -6.87
N GLY A 258 8.13 13.23 -7.74
CA GLY A 258 7.53 14.51 -8.09
C GLY A 258 6.48 14.87 -7.05
N PHE A 259 6.38 16.13 -6.81
CA PHE A 259 5.24 16.66 -6.11
C PHE A 259 4.10 16.79 -7.12
N ASP A 260 2.95 16.14 -6.84
CA ASP A 260 1.77 16.26 -7.69
C ASP A 260 1.06 17.60 -7.52
N SER A 261 1.71 18.58 -6.89
CA SER A 261 1.12 19.86 -6.55
C SER A 261 2.13 21.00 -6.58
N VAL A 262 1.60 22.19 -6.75
CA VAL A 262 2.31 23.47 -6.56
C VAL A 262 1.77 24.11 -5.29
N ILE A 263 2.65 24.58 -4.43
CA ILE A 263 2.26 25.23 -3.18
C ILE A 263 2.16 26.73 -3.42
N VAL A 264 1.02 27.31 -3.08
CA VAL A 264 0.82 28.77 -3.10
C VAL A 264 0.75 29.30 -1.68
N SER A 265 1.62 30.25 -1.37
CA SER A 265 1.76 30.80 -0.03
C SER A 265 1.97 32.31 -0.04
N GLY A 266 1.96 32.92 1.13
CA GLY A 266 2.11 34.37 1.31
C GLY A 266 0.79 35.12 1.27
N TYR A 267 0.77 36.26 0.57
CA TYR A 267 -0.38 37.17 0.56
C TYR A 267 -1.44 36.77 -0.50
N VAL A 268 -1.98 35.55 -0.34
CA VAL A 268 -3.12 35.04 -1.08
C VAL A 268 -4.29 34.77 -0.12
N ASN A 269 -5.52 34.76 -0.64
CA ASN A 269 -6.71 34.58 0.22
C ASN A 269 -6.76 33.21 0.90
N LYS A 270 -6.37 32.15 0.18
CA LYS A 270 -6.38 30.75 0.65
C LYS A 270 -5.05 30.08 0.34
N PRO A 271 -3.98 30.28 1.14
CA PRO A 271 -2.73 29.55 0.96
C PRO A 271 -3.02 28.04 0.97
N SER A 272 -2.58 27.33 -0.07
CA SER A 272 -2.91 25.92 -0.25
C SER A 272 -1.92 25.22 -1.19
N SER A 273 -1.91 23.90 -1.12
CA SER A 273 -1.31 23.04 -2.14
C SER A 273 -2.35 22.77 -3.22
N ILE A 274 -2.03 23.07 -4.46
CA ILE A 274 -2.92 22.96 -5.61
C ILE A 274 -2.37 21.89 -6.55
N PRO A 275 -3.19 20.94 -7.02
CA PRO A 275 -2.75 19.89 -7.94
C PRO A 275 -2.02 20.48 -9.14
N TYR A 276 -0.89 19.86 -9.53
CA TYR A 276 -0.12 20.30 -10.69
C TYR A 276 -0.92 20.08 -11.97
N ILE A 277 -0.97 21.13 -12.78
CA ILE A 277 -1.54 21.09 -14.13
C ILE A 277 -0.45 21.52 -15.10
N SER A 278 -0.17 20.68 -16.09
CA SER A 278 0.81 20.97 -17.12
C SER A 278 0.48 22.27 -17.85
N MET A 279 1.49 23.12 -18.06
CA MET A 279 1.38 24.44 -18.73
C MET A 279 0.57 25.49 -17.98
N ALA A 280 0.06 25.22 -16.78
CA ALA A 280 -0.59 26.24 -15.96
C ALA A 280 0.43 27.25 -15.41
N THR A 281 0.07 28.53 -15.47
CA THR A 281 0.95 29.63 -15.09
C THR A 281 0.84 29.98 -13.60
N VAL A 282 1.78 30.74 -13.07
CA VAL A 282 1.73 31.30 -11.70
C VAL A 282 0.41 32.03 -11.45
N SER A 283 -0.06 32.82 -12.43
CA SER A 283 -1.35 33.53 -12.33
C SER A 283 -2.53 32.58 -12.16
N TYR A 284 -2.52 31.43 -12.81
CA TYR A 284 -3.53 30.37 -12.63
C TYR A 284 -3.54 29.87 -11.19
N TYR A 285 -2.38 29.48 -10.66
CA TYR A 285 -2.28 28.94 -9.30
C TYR A 285 -2.69 29.96 -8.23
N ILE A 286 -2.33 31.24 -8.41
CA ILE A 286 -2.77 32.32 -7.52
C ILE A 286 -4.28 32.48 -7.56
N SER A 287 -4.91 32.39 -8.74
CA SER A 287 -6.37 32.47 -8.85
C SER A 287 -7.06 31.29 -8.14
N GLN A 288 -6.51 30.07 -8.25
CA GLN A 288 -7.00 28.89 -7.52
C GLN A 288 -6.84 29.03 -5.99
N ALA A 289 -5.83 29.76 -5.53
CA ALA A 289 -5.63 30.14 -4.14
C ALA A 289 -6.57 31.29 -3.68
N GLY A 290 -7.60 31.59 -4.47
CA GLY A 290 -8.59 32.62 -4.16
C GLY A 290 -8.14 34.06 -4.48
N GLY A 291 -7.06 34.22 -5.27
CA GLY A 291 -6.51 35.52 -5.61
C GLY A 291 -5.69 36.18 -4.49
N PHE A 292 -5.40 37.44 -4.67
CA PHE A 292 -4.57 38.21 -3.76
C PHE A 292 -5.33 38.75 -2.56
N LYS A 293 -4.68 38.86 -1.42
CA LYS A 293 -5.08 39.76 -0.34
C LYS A 293 -4.75 41.20 -0.68
N ASP A 294 -5.35 42.14 0.05
CA ASP A 294 -5.04 43.57 -0.11
C ASP A 294 -3.56 43.87 0.11
N ASN A 295 -3.04 44.89 -0.61
CA ASN A 295 -1.65 45.37 -0.52
C ASN A 295 -0.56 44.40 -1.00
N VAL A 296 -0.74 43.78 -2.15
CA VAL A 296 0.25 42.91 -2.81
C VAL A 296 1.03 43.67 -3.88
N VAL A 297 2.31 43.33 -4.07
CA VAL A 297 3.11 43.78 -5.24
C VAL A 297 2.72 42.94 -6.46
N LEU A 298 1.95 43.55 -7.35
CA LEU A 298 1.52 42.91 -8.59
C LEU A 298 2.68 42.77 -9.61
N GLY A 299 2.72 41.63 -10.29
CA GLY A 299 3.57 41.40 -11.44
C GLY A 299 4.96 40.80 -11.17
N LYS A 300 5.36 40.65 -9.92
CA LYS A 300 6.59 39.92 -9.53
C LYS A 300 6.30 38.96 -8.39
N TYR A 301 6.57 37.67 -8.61
CA TYR A 301 6.35 36.61 -7.65
C TYR A 301 7.66 35.90 -7.38
N THR A 302 7.78 35.36 -6.18
CA THR A 302 8.94 34.57 -5.80
C THR A 302 8.59 33.10 -5.93
N VAL A 303 9.34 32.34 -6.74
CA VAL A 303 9.21 30.90 -6.85
C VAL A 303 10.44 30.26 -6.24
N ILE A 304 10.20 29.29 -5.35
CA ILE A 304 11.22 28.51 -4.67
C ILE A 304 11.21 27.11 -5.28
N GLY A 305 12.31 26.72 -5.91
CA GLY A 305 12.49 25.40 -6.49
C GLY A 305 12.78 24.34 -5.44
N LEU A 306 12.62 23.08 -5.83
CA LEU A 306 12.96 21.91 -4.99
C LEU A 306 14.45 21.86 -4.57
N ASP A 307 15.31 22.51 -5.35
CA ASP A 307 16.74 22.69 -5.05
C ASP A 307 17.01 23.85 -4.09
N GLY A 308 15.96 24.47 -3.55
CA GLY A 308 16.06 25.63 -2.65
C GLY A 308 16.40 26.95 -3.36
N LYS A 309 16.58 26.95 -4.69
CA LYS A 309 16.85 28.20 -5.42
C LYS A 309 15.61 29.05 -5.51
N VAL A 310 15.82 30.33 -5.25
CA VAL A 310 14.78 31.35 -5.27
C VAL A 310 14.87 32.12 -6.57
N LYS A 311 13.76 32.20 -7.31
CA LYS A 311 13.64 32.94 -8.58
C LYS A 311 12.54 33.98 -8.47
N LYS A 312 12.80 35.19 -8.97
CA LYS A 312 11.73 36.18 -9.17
C LYS A 312 11.15 36.03 -10.60
N VAL A 313 9.86 35.74 -10.68
CA VAL A 313 9.17 35.42 -11.89
C VAL A 313 7.98 36.37 -12.15
N LYS A 314 7.48 36.38 -13.37
CA LYS A 314 6.21 37.02 -13.73
C LYS A 314 5.05 36.02 -13.64
N GLY A 315 3.82 36.51 -13.81
CA GLY A 315 2.61 35.71 -13.76
C GLY A 315 2.47 34.67 -14.88
N ASP A 316 3.19 34.82 -15.97
CA ASP A 316 3.24 33.91 -17.12
C ASP A 316 4.23 32.73 -16.94
N TYR A 317 5.04 32.77 -15.90
CA TYR A 317 5.93 31.65 -15.58
C TYR A 317 5.12 30.39 -15.32
N VAL A 318 5.56 29.24 -15.87
CA VAL A 318 5.00 27.91 -15.65
C VAL A 318 5.82 27.24 -14.56
N PRO A 319 5.28 27.08 -13.34
CA PRO A 319 5.98 26.41 -12.25
C PRO A 319 6.11 24.92 -12.49
N LEU A 320 7.16 24.32 -11.96
CA LEU A 320 7.34 22.88 -11.93
C LEU A 320 6.59 22.26 -10.75
N PRO A 321 6.26 20.95 -10.82
CA PRO A 321 5.68 20.23 -9.67
C PRO A 321 6.58 20.36 -8.44
N GLY A 322 5.99 20.69 -7.31
CA GLY A 322 6.69 20.87 -6.02
C GLY A 322 7.31 22.25 -5.81
N GLU A 323 7.29 23.15 -6.80
CA GLU A 323 7.70 24.53 -6.57
C GLU A 323 6.71 25.28 -5.66
N VAL A 324 7.24 26.19 -4.88
CA VAL A 324 6.46 27.04 -3.98
C VAL A 324 6.37 28.44 -4.61
N ILE A 325 5.15 28.86 -4.91
CA ILE A 325 4.84 30.23 -5.33
C ILE A 325 4.59 31.05 -4.08
N PHE A 326 5.42 32.05 -3.87
CA PHE A 326 5.27 32.95 -2.73
C PHE A 326 4.89 34.36 -3.23
N VAL A 327 3.78 34.85 -2.72
CA VAL A 327 3.26 36.20 -3.02
C VAL A 327 3.67 37.14 -1.90
N GLU A 328 4.49 38.16 -2.25
CA GLU A 328 5.04 39.11 -1.28
C GLU A 328 4.06 40.26 -0.98
N LYS A 329 4.06 40.74 0.26
CA LYS A 329 3.40 41.99 0.66
C LYS A 329 4.32 43.18 0.36
N SER A 330 3.75 44.35 0.11
CA SER A 330 4.49 45.56 -0.25
C SER A 330 5.30 46.22 0.89
N HIS A 331 5.41 45.61 2.07
CA HIS A 331 6.10 46.20 3.23
C HIS A 331 7.38 45.46 3.65
N LEU A 332 8.45 46.22 3.83
CA LEU A 332 9.80 45.75 4.17
C LEU A 332 9.87 44.90 5.47
N ARG A 333 8.92 45.08 6.38
CA ARG A 333 8.90 44.44 7.70
C ARG A 333 8.54 42.93 7.64
N ASP A 334 7.83 42.54 6.61
CA ASP A 334 7.40 41.15 6.42
C ASP A 334 8.48 40.28 5.76
N TYR A 335 9.52 40.93 5.18
CA TYR A 335 10.65 40.27 4.54
C TYR A 335 11.51 39.47 5.53
N LEU A 336 11.63 39.95 6.75
CA LEU A 336 12.40 39.26 7.82
C LEU A 336 11.68 38.02 8.34
N PHE A 337 10.36 38.06 8.42
CA PHE A 337 9.55 36.91 8.82
C PHE A 337 9.55 35.81 7.73
N PHE A 338 9.53 36.22 6.46
CA PHE A 338 9.65 35.32 5.33
C PHE A 338 11.00 34.62 5.27
N ALA A 339 12.10 35.36 5.46
CA ALA A 339 13.44 34.77 5.47
C ALA A 339 13.59 33.66 6.50
N SER A 340 12.97 33.80 7.69
CA SER A 340 13.03 32.78 8.74
C SER A 340 12.20 31.53 8.39
N THR A 341 11.05 31.69 7.73
CA THR A 341 10.17 30.54 7.36
C THR A 341 10.75 29.78 6.17
N VAL A 342 11.28 30.50 5.18
CA VAL A 342 11.95 29.91 4.01
C VAL A 342 13.29 29.26 4.40
N LEU A 343 14.04 29.89 5.31
CA LEU A 343 15.27 29.31 5.85
C LEU A 343 14.98 28.02 6.62
N GLY A 344 13.89 27.96 7.38
CA GLY A 344 13.47 26.76 8.10
C GLY A 344 13.12 25.59 7.16
N MET A 345 12.41 25.87 6.05
CA MET A 345 12.11 24.86 5.03
C MET A 345 13.35 24.46 4.22
N ALA A 346 14.19 25.42 3.84
CA ALA A 346 15.43 25.15 3.12
C ALA A 346 16.46 24.42 3.97
N VAL A 347 16.55 24.72 5.27
CA VAL A 347 17.40 24.01 6.23
C VAL A 347 16.90 22.59 6.45
N SER A 348 15.60 22.36 6.48
CA SER A 348 15.03 21.00 6.56
C SER A 348 15.36 20.16 5.30
N LEU A 349 15.23 20.76 4.12
CA LEU A 349 15.60 20.12 2.86
C LEU A 349 17.12 19.97 2.69
N PHE A 350 17.90 20.97 3.15
CA PHE A 350 19.36 20.96 3.09
C PHE A 350 19.99 20.00 4.10
N ASN A 351 19.44 19.85 5.30
CA ASN A 351 19.85 18.80 6.23
C ASN A 351 19.58 17.40 5.68
N THR A 352 18.47 17.21 4.99
CA THR A 352 18.20 15.94 4.29
C THR A 352 19.23 15.70 3.17
N TYR A 353 19.61 16.74 2.44
CA TYR A 353 20.64 16.65 1.38
C TYR A 353 22.06 16.45 1.93
N LEU A 354 22.44 17.11 3.04
CA LEU A 354 23.76 16.94 3.69
C LEU A 354 23.93 15.58 4.34
N ILE A 355 22.88 15.04 4.96
CA ILE A 355 22.88 13.66 5.49
C ILE A 355 23.12 12.64 4.34
N LEU A 356 22.65 12.96 3.15
CA LEU A 356 22.83 12.15 1.94
C LEU A 356 24.22 12.31 1.29
N LYS A 357 24.96 13.39 1.57
CA LYS A 357 26.27 13.69 0.95
C LYS A 357 27.46 13.35 1.85
N THR A 358 27.28 13.19 3.16
CA THR A 358 28.37 12.99 4.16
C THR A 358 28.46 11.54 4.67
N ARG A 359 27.75 10.63 4.07
CA ARG A 359 27.92 9.17 4.18
C ARG A 359 28.12 8.61 2.75
#